data_757a2e85a746a503e2ae78d53f9dcd96
#
_entry.id   757a2e85a746a503e2ae78d53f9dcd96
#
_cell.length_a   1.000
_cell.length_b   1.000
_cell.length_c   1.000
_cell.angle_alpha   90.00
_cell.angle_beta   90.00
_cell.angle_gamma   90.00
#
_symmetry.space_group_name_H-M   'P 1'
#
loop_
_entity.id
_entity.type
_entity.pdbx_description
1 polymer ?
#
loop_
_entity_poly.entity_id
_entity_poly.type
_entity_poly.pdbx_seq_one_letter_code
_entity_poly.pdbx_strand_id
1 'polypeptide(L)'
;FSLSALLHSRVNLSMDLTDAALTPQAVSIIKSITGRDAIAVEEKYQPIINAVLDTKLVFSSNHVLKLMAADSALLSRVLLLPFRYPVPKERQNPHLEEMIGNCPEFSTVQ
;
A
#
# COMPACT_ATOMS: atom_id res chain seq x y z
N PHE A 1 3.59 9.60 1.96
CA PHE A 1 4.29 8.97 0.84
C PHE A 1 5.57 9.71 0.50
N SER A 2 6.65 8.99 0.37
CA SER A 2 7.87 9.50 -0.25
C SER A 2 7.93 8.98 -1.69
N LEU A 3 7.76 9.86 -2.66
CA LEU A 3 7.78 9.45 -4.06
C LEU A 3 9.15 8.95 -4.51
N SER A 4 10.21 9.48 -3.91
CA SER A 4 11.57 9.02 -4.22
C SER A 4 11.79 7.56 -3.83
N ALA A 5 11.17 7.09 -2.74
CA ALA A 5 11.24 5.69 -2.33
C ALA A 5 10.56 4.77 -3.34
N LEU A 6 9.53 5.24 -4.04
CA LEU A 6 8.79 4.45 -5.02
C LEU A 6 9.55 4.25 -6.34
N LEU A 7 10.53 5.10 -6.65
CA LEU A 7 11.30 4.98 -7.88
C LEU A 7 12.01 3.63 -8.03
N HIS A 8 12.45 3.07 -6.93
CA HIS A 8 13.25 1.84 -6.90
C HIS A 8 12.52 0.66 -6.30
N SER A 9 11.21 0.81 -6.02
CA SER A 9 10.40 -0.21 -5.38
C SER A 9 9.42 -0.82 -6.35
N ARG A 10 9.21 -2.13 -6.26
CA ARG A 10 8.17 -2.84 -7.02
C ARG A 10 6.87 -2.92 -6.27
N VAL A 11 6.94 -2.94 -4.95
CA VAL A 11 5.78 -3.02 -4.06
C VAL A 11 5.97 -2.03 -2.93
N ASN A 12 4.93 -1.28 -2.61
CA ASN A 12 4.87 -0.43 -1.44
C ASN A 12 3.76 -0.92 -0.52
N LEU A 13 4.13 -1.27 0.71
CA LEU A 13 3.21 -1.72 1.74
C LEU A 13 2.95 -0.59 2.72
N SER A 14 1.69 -0.23 2.91
CA SER A 14 1.26 0.74 3.92
C SER A 14 0.32 0.05 4.88
N MET A 15 0.80 -0.14 6.10
CA MET A 15 0.05 -0.82 7.16
C MET A 15 -0.78 0.19 7.95
N ASP A 16 -1.93 -0.26 8.45
CA ASP A 16 -2.81 0.53 9.32
C ASP A 16 -3.19 1.90 8.74
N LEU A 17 -3.56 1.92 7.47
CA LEU A 17 -3.97 3.15 6.81
C LEU A 17 -5.25 3.70 7.45
N THR A 18 -5.27 5.00 7.73
CA THR A 18 -6.40 5.70 8.33
C THR A 18 -7.03 6.69 7.35
N ASP A 19 -8.28 7.10 7.63
CA ASP A 19 -8.93 8.16 6.84
C ASP A 19 -8.14 9.47 6.88
N ALA A 20 -7.50 9.77 8.00
CA ALA A 20 -6.69 10.98 8.14
C ALA A 20 -5.45 10.98 7.25
N ALA A 21 -4.85 9.82 7.01
CA ALA A 21 -3.69 9.68 6.14
C ALA A 21 -4.06 9.73 4.66
N LEU A 22 -5.29 9.35 4.31
CA LEU A 22 -5.77 9.33 2.93
C LEU A 22 -6.39 10.69 2.57
N THR A 23 -5.55 11.67 2.33
CA THR A 23 -5.97 13.01 1.90
C THR A 23 -6.37 13.02 0.42
N PRO A 24 -7.11 14.06 -0.06
CA PRO A 24 -7.37 14.21 -1.50
C PRO A 24 -6.11 14.26 -2.34
N GLN A 25 -5.03 14.85 -1.82
CA GLN A 25 -3.74 14.87 -2.49
C GLN A 25 -3.13 13.46 -2.62
N ALA A 26 -3.21 12.67 -1.56
CA ALA A 26 -2.75 11.28 -1.58
C ALA A 26 -3.54 10.44 -2.59
N VAL A 27 -4.86 10.64 -2.66
CA VAL A 27 -5.71 9.98 -3.65
C VAL A 27 -5.32 10.35 -5.08
N SER A 28 -5.03 11.61 -5.32
CA SER A 28 -4.55 12.07 -6.63
C SER A 28 -3.24 11.39 -7.03
N ILE A 29 -2.30 11.26 -6.10
CA ILE A 29 -1.03 10.59 -6.31
C ILE A 29 -1.26 9.10 -6.62
N ILE A 30 -2.13 8.43 -5.87
CA ILE A 30 -2.47 7.02 -6.11
C ILE A 30 -3.05 6.82 -7.51
N LYS A 31 -3.95 7.71 -7.94
CA LYS A 31 -4.53 7.65 -9.28
C LYS A 31 -3.47 7.82 -10.36
N SER A 32 -2.53 8.73 -10.16
CA SER A 32 -1.44 8.97 -11.12
C SER A 32 -0.51 7.75 -11.21
N ILE A 33 -0.15 7.15 -10.09
CA ILE A 33 0.69 5.95 -10.06
C ILE A 33 0.00 4.79 -10.76
N THR A 34 -1.26 4.53 -10.43
CA THR A 34 -2.02 3.40 -10.99
C THR A 34 -2.42 3.63 -12.44
N GLY A 35 -2.53 4.89 -12.87
CA GLY A 35 -2.80 5.27 -14.26
C GLY A 35 -1.54 5.33 -15.13
N ARG A 36 -0.37 5.08 -14.56
CA ARG A 36 0.94 5.17 -15.23
C ARG A 36 1.23 6.55 -15.80
N ASP A 37 0.78 7.59 -15.11
CA ASP A 37 1.10 8.97 -15.46
C ASP A 37 2.52 9.32 -15.02
N ALA A 38 3.17 10.19 -15.77
CA ALA A 38 4.46 10.73 -15.36
C ALA A 38 4.26 11.64 -14.14
N ILE A 39 5.05 11.44 -13.11
CA ILE A 39 5.00 12.18 -11.85
C ILE A 39 6.35 12.83 -11.61
N ALA A 40 6.34 14.09 -11.17
CA ALA A 40 7.56 14.77 -10.75
C ALA A 40 8.05 14.16 -9.44
N VAL A 41 9.26 13.65 -9.46
CA VAL A 41 9.88 13.02 -8.29
C VAL A 41 11.12 13.81 -7.90
N GLU A 42 11.18 14.20 -6.63
CA GLU A 42 12.29 14.95 -6.07
C GLU A 42 13.08 14.05 -5.10
N GLU A 43 14.35 13.91 -5.37
CA GLU A 43 15.29 13.26 -4.46
C GLU A 43 16.24 14.30 -3.89
N LYS A 44 16.66 14.10 -2.65
CA LYS A 44 17.59 15.00 -1.98
C LYS A 44 18.90 15.10 -2.76
N TYR A 45 19.32 16.33 -3.06
CA TYR A 45 20.55 16.66 -3.84
C TYR A 45 20.50 16.20 -5.31
N GLN A 46 19.34 15.84 -5.82
CA GLN A 46 19.15 15.45 -7.22
C GLN A 46 18.16 16.39 -7.91
N PRO A 47 18.28 16.59 -9.23
CA PRO A 47 17.28 17.35 -9.96
C PRO A 47 15.91 16.64 -9.93
N ILE A 48 14.85 17.43 -10.01
CA ILE A 48 13.50 16.89 -10.13
C ILE A 48 13.38 16.19 -11.48
N ILE A 49 12.91 14.94 -11.47
CA ILE A 49 12.70 14.16 -12.68
C ILE A 49 11.21 13.80 -12.81
N ASN A 50 10.76 13.66 -14.06
CA ASN A 50 9.45 13.10 -14.35
C ASN A 50 9.61 11.59 -14.59
N ALA A 51 8.92 10.80 -13.81
CA ALA A 51 9.02 9.34 -13.88
C ALA A 51 7.64 8.69 -13.89
N VAL A 52 7.53 7.59 -14.62
CA VAL A 52 6.37 6.70 -14.52
C VAL A 52 6.73 5.63 -13.50
N LEU A 53 5.98 5.59 -12.40
CA LEU A 53 6.23 4.65 -11.32
C LEU A 53 5.50 3.34 -11.59
N ASP A 54 6.23 2.24 -11.54
CA ASP A 54 5.69 0.89 -11.75
C ASP A 54 5.55 0.13 -10.43
N THR A 55 5.33 0.86 -9.36
CA THR A 55 5.18 0.30 -8.03
C THR A 55 3.74 -0.14 -7.79
N LYS A 56 3.57 -1.34 -7.27
CA LYS A 56 2.26 -1.83 -6.82
C LYS A 56 2.04 -1.36 -5.38
N LEU A 57 0.84 -0.85 -5.12
CA LEU A 57 0.48 -0.32 -3.81
C LEU A 57 -0.41 -1.31 -3.08
N VAL A 58 -0.03 -1.64 -1.86
CA VAL A 58 -0.81 -2.53 -0.98
C VAL A 58 -1.05 -1.81 0.33
N PHE A 59 -2.30 -1.71 0.72
CA PHE A 59 -2.70 -1.05 1.95
C PHE A 59 -3.43 -2.03 2.87
N SER A 60 -3.23 -1.88 4.17
CA SER A 60 -4.05 -2.56 5.16
C SER A 60 -4.79 -1.54 6.02
N SER A 61 -6.03 -1.85 6.38
CA SER A 61 -6.87 -0.98 7.21
C SER A 61 -7.88 -1.82 7.97
N ASN A 62 -8.34 -1.31 9.10
CA ASN A 62 -9.38 -1.96 9.90
C ASN A 62 -10.79 -1.75 9.35
N HIS A 63 -10.96 -0.83 8.38
CA HIS A 63 -12.25 -0.51 7.77
C HIS A 63 -12.04 0.01 6.35
N VAL A 64 -13.11 0.03 5.57
CA VAL A 64 -13.07 0.66 4.24
C VAL A 64 -12.96 2.18 4.42
N LEU A 65 -11.95 2.77 3.82
CA LEU A 65 -11.69 4.20 3.95
C LEU A 65 -12.78 5.01 3.25
N LYS A 66 -13.27 6.05 3.90
CA LYS A 66 -14.38 6.87 3.41
C LYS A 66 -14.09 7.49 2.05
N LEU A 67 -12.89 7.99 1.86
CA LEU A 67 -12.52 8.66 0.62
C LEU A 67 -12.40 7.67 -0.54
N MET A 68 -11.98 6.43 -0.29
CA MET A 68 -11.99 5.37 -1.29
C MET A 68 -13.42 5.00 -1.69
N ALA A 69 -14.32 4.88 -0.72
CA ALA A 69 -15.72 4.54 -0.98
C ALA A 69 -16.45 5.65 -1.73
N ALA A 70 -16.07 6.91 -1.52
CA ALA A 70 -16.71 8.06 -2.16
C ALA A 70 -16.20 8.33 -3.59
N ASP A 71 -15.07 7.77 -3.99
CA ASP A 71 -14.44 8.01 -5.28
C ASP A 71 -14.57 6.77 -6.17
N SER A 72 -15.47 6.81 -7.14
CA SER A 72 -15.71 5.68 -8.02
C SER A 72 -14.52 5.35 -8.93
N ALA A 73 -13.78 6.36 -9.34
CA ALA A 73 -12.58 6.14 -10.17
C ALA A 73 -11.48 5.45 -9.38
N LEU A 74 -11.30 5.80 -8.12
CA LEU A 74 -10.36 5.13 -7.24
C LEU A 74 -10.83 3.71 -6.93
N LEU A 75 -12.12 3.56 -6.61
CA LEU A 75 -12.69 2.27 -6.23
C LEU A 75 -12.58 1.24 -7.37
N SER A 76 -12.70 1.68 -8.62
CA SER A 76 -12.55 0.80 -9.78
C SER A 76 -11.13 0.25 -9.94
N ARG A 77 -10.14 0.90 -9.33
CA ARG A 77 -8.72 0.50 -9.38
C ARG A 77 -8.30 -0.34 -8.18
N VAL A 78 -9.17 -0.50 -7.20
CA VAL A 78 -8.87 -1.19 -5.94
C VAL A 78 -9.34 -2.63 -6.02
N LEU A 79 -8.45 -3.55 -5.67
CA LEU A 79 -8.82 -4.92 -5.36
C LEU A 79 -9.00 -5.04 -3.85
N LEU A 80 -10.24 -5.18 -3.41
CA LEU A 80 -10.56 -5.25 -1.99
C LEU A 80 -10.54 -6.72 -1.53
N LEU A 81 -9.76 -6.98 -0.48
CA LEU A 81 -9.64 -8.30 0.13
C LEU A 81 -10.19 -8.22 1.56
N PRO A 82 -11.48 -8.52 1.78
CA PRO A 82 -12.06 -8.43 3.11
C PRO A 82 -11.71 -9.65 3.96
N PHE A 83 -11.16 -9.41 5.14
CA PHE A 83 -10.92 -10.43 6.15
C PHE A 83 -11.95 -10.25 7.26
N ARG A 84 -13.07 -10.97 7.15
CA ARG A 84 -14.24 -10.78 8.01
C ARG A 84 -14.31 -11.72 9.19
N TYR A 85 -13.43 -12.72 9.24
CA TYR A 85 -13.43 -13.71 10.30
C TYR A 85 -12.51 -13.30 11.44
N PRO A 86 -13.05 -12.90 12.60
CA PRO A 86 -12.23 -12.65 13.78
C PRO A 86 -11.72 -13.99 14.33
N VAL A 87 -10.40 -14.06 14.56
CA VAL A 87 -9.81 -15.26 15.15
C VAL A 87 -10.14 -15.30 16.64
N PRO A 88 -10.80 -16.37 17.16
CA PRO A 88 -11.05 -16.51 18.59
C PRO A 88 -9.74 -16.51 19.38
N LYS A 89 -9.80 -16.01 20.63
CA LYS A 89 -8.60 -15.96 21.50
C LYS A 89 -7.93 -17.31 21.65
N GLU A 90 -8.69 -18.39 21.69
CA GLU A 90 -8.18 -19.76 21.83
C GLU A 90 -7.35 -20.20 20.63
N ARG A 91 -7.56 -19.60 19.46
CA ARG A 91 -6.86 -19.92 18.21
C ARG A 91 -5.80 -18.89 17.85
N GLN A 92 -5.71 -17.81 18.60
CA GLN A 92 -4.68 -16.81 18.37
C GLN A 92 -3.31 -17.33 18.77
N ASN A 93 -2.36 -17.19 17.87
CA ASN A 93 -0.99 -17.58 18.14
C ASN A 93 -0.13 -16.32 18.24
N PRO A 94 0.33 -15.92 19.45
CA PRO A 94 1.16 -14.73 19.61
C PRO A 94 2.53 -14.85 18.94
N HIS A 95 2.94 -16.07 18.58
CA HIS A 95 4.22 -16.34 17.92
C HIS A 95 4.07 -16.64 16.42
N LEU A 96 2.89 -16.33 15.83
CA LEU A 96 2.61 -16.65 14.44
C LEU A 96 3.63 -16.04 13.48
N GLU A 97 4.01 -14.80 13.71
CA GLU A 97 4.97 -14.08 12.87
C GLU A 97 6.33 -14.78 12.87
N GLU A 98 6.81 -15.21 14.02
CA GLU A 98 8.04 -15.99 14.14
C GLU A 98 7.93 -17.34 13.43
N MET A 99 6.81 -18.02 13.57
CA MET A 99 6.58 -19.31 12.91
C MET A 99 6.58 -19.19 11.40
N ILE A 100 5.97 -18.13 10.84
CA ILE A 100 5.97 -17.86 9.42
C ILE A 100 7.39 -17.52 8.95
N GLY A 101 8.10 -16.69 9.69
CA GLY A 101 9.48 -16.30 9.36
C GLY A 101 10.46 -17.48 9.34
N ASN A 102 10.22 -18.51 10.16
CA ASN A 102 11.04 -19.72 10.23
C ASN A 102 10.56 -20.83 9.30
N CYS A 103 9.43 -20.67 8.61
CA CYS A 103 8.92 -21.66 7.68
C CYS A 103 9.75 -21.67 6.40
N PRO A 104 10.27 -22.85 5.94
CA PRO A 104 11.09 -22.90 4.73
C PRO A 104 10.38 -22.39 3.46
N GLU A 105 9.06 -22.51 3.41
CA GLU A 105 8.25 -22.04 2.28
C GLU A 105 8.28 -20.52 2.14
N PHE A 106 8.49 -19.78 3.25
CA PHE A 106 8.52 -18.32 3.27
C PHE A 106 9.92 -17.74 3.37
N SER A 107 10.90 -18.53 3.79
CA SER A 107 12.29 -18.05 4.00
C SER A 107 12.99 -17.67 2.69
N THR A 108 12.50 -18.13 1.56
CA THR A 108 13.05 -17.82 0.24
C THR A 108 12.45 -16.56 -0.40
N VAL A 109 11.49 -15.92 0.25
CA VAL A 109 10.77 -14.74 -0.25
C VAL A 109 11.37 -13.46 0.36
N GLN A 110 12.65 -13.30 0.28
CA GLN A 110 13.33 -12.09 0.74
C GLN A 110 13.77 -11.22 -0.43
#